data_a0ba67f617c089375a09d4c9e62bc74f
#
_entry.id   a0ba67f617c089375a09d4c9e62bc74f
#
_cell.length_a   1.000
_cell.length_b   1.000
_cell.length_c   1.000
_cell.angle_alpha   90.00
_cell.angle_beta   90.00
_cell.angle_gamma   90.00
#
_symmetry.space_group_name_H-M   'P 1'
#
loop_
_entity.id
_entity.type
_entity.pdbx_description
1 polymer ?
#
loop_
_entity_poly.entity_id
_entity_poly.type
_entity_poly.pdbx_seq_one_letter_code
_entity_poly.pdbx_strand_id
1 'polypeptide(L)'
;MTAYVIDEPLLNTLPVEGESKSFPVRRIYCIGRNYAAHTIEMGGDPNREEPFFFQKNAQNADTSGEFPYPPESSDVHHEIEMVVALKSGGPNISTEDALNHVYGYGVGVDMTRRDLQGIAKEQRRPWEPGKSFERSAPMTYLIP
;
A
#
# COMPACT_ATOMS: atom_id res chain seq x y z
N MET A 1 3.90 -12.90 -29.21
CA MET A 1 3.06 -12.85 -27.98
C MET A 1 3.20 -14.19 -27.28
N THR A 2 3.48 -14.19 -25.99
CA THR A 2 3.53 -15.40 -25.18
C THR A 2 2.12 -15.91 -24.97
N ALA A 3 1.86 -17.20 -25.21
CA ALA A 3 0.58 -17.83 -24.90
C ALA A 3 0.64 -18.38 -23.47
N TYR A 4 -0.42 -18.18 -22.70
CA TYR A 4 -0.53 -18.68 -21.33
C TYR A 4 -1.50 -19.88 -21.28
N VAL A 5 -1.34 -20.75 -20.29
CA VAL A 5 -2.22 -21.91 -20.06
C VAL A 5 -3.49 -21.53 -19.30
N ILE A 6 -3.52 -20.34 -18.72
CA ILE A 6 -4.67 -19.69 -18.08
C ILE A 6 -4.74 -18.25 -18.57
N ASP A 7 -5.83 -17.57 -18.33
CA ASP A 7 -5.96 -16.16 -18.68
C ASP A 7 -4.87 -15.29 -18.00
N GLU A 8 -4.34 -14.31 -18.73
CA GLU A 8 -3.37 -13.38 -18.20
C GLU A 8 -3.99 -12.58 -17.05
N PRO A 9 -3.31 -12.47 -15.89
CA PRO A 9 -3.83 -11.66 -14.80
C PRO A 9 -3.91 -10.18 -15.22
N LEU A 10 -5.04 -9.55 -14.87
CA LEU A 10 -5.22 -8.13 -15.15
C LEU A 10 -4.21 -7.30 -14.38
N LEU A 11 -3.59 -6.34 -15.05
CA LEU A 11 -2.76 -5.34 -14.43
C LEU A 11 -3.64 -4.28 -13.76
N ASN A 12 -3.55 -4.14 -12.45
CA ASN A 12 -4.22 -3.05 -11.76
C ASN A 12 -3.60 -1.71 -12.12
N THR A 13 -4.45 -0.72 -12.33
CA THR A 13 -4.02 0.62 -12.72
C THR A 13 -4.74 1.67 -11.88
N LEU A 14 -4.11 2.84 -11.70
CA LEU A 14 -4.73 4.00 -11.07
C LEU A 14 -5.03 5.05 -12.15
N PRO A 15 -6.21 5.66 -12.12
CA PRO A 15 -6.49 6.82 -12.95
C PRO A 15 -5.53 7.97 -12.63
N VAL A 16 -5.28 8.84 -13.60
CA VAL A 16 -4.42 10.02 -13.43
C VAL A 16 -5.22 11.26 -13.79
N GLU A 17 -5.20 12.27 -12.94
CA GLU A 17 -5.93 13.52 -13.16
C GLU A 17 -5.43 14.21 -14.44
N GLY A 18 -6.38 14.59 -15.30
CA GLY A 18 -6.09 15.27 -16.56
C GLY A 18 -5.51 14.38 -17.66
N GLU A 19 -5.35 13.07 -17.43
CA GLU A 19 -4.76 12.16 -18.40
C GLU A 19 -5.77 11.09 -18.89
N SER A 20 -5.63 10.68 -20.13
CA SER A 20 -6.37 9.54 -20.68
C SER A 20 -5.69 8.19 -20.42
N LYS A 21 -4.45 8.22 -19.93
CA LYS A 21 -3.64 7.03 -19.62
C LYS A 21 -3.65 6.78 -18.12
N SER A 22 -3.63 5.51 -17.72
CA SER A 22 -3.58 5.10 -16.33
C SER A 22 -2.15 4.76 -15.89
N PHE A 23 -1.88 4.92 -14.61
CA PHE A 23 -0.62 4.52 -13.98
C PHE A 23 -0.65 3.02 -13.65
N PRO A 24 0.29 2.19 -14.15
CA PRO A 24 0.34 0.77 -13.87
C PRO A 24 0.89 0.48 -12.47
N VAL A 25 0.14 -0.26 -11.67
CA VAL A 25 0.57 -0.66 -10.31
C VAL A 25 1.42 -1.92 -10.41
N ARG A 26 2.69 -1.82 -10.07
CA ARG A 26 3.62 -2.95 -10.07
C ARG A 26 3.86 -3.52 -8.68
N ARG A 27 4.02 -2.66 -7.68
CA ARG A 27 4.27 -3.01 -6.28
C ARG A 27 3.65 -1.97 -5.38
N ILE A 28 3.23 -2.38 -4.19
CA ILE A 28 2.77 -1.50 -3.14
C ILE A 28 3.64 -1.75 -1.93
N TYR A 29 4.43 -0.74 -1.55
CA TYR A 29 5.17 -0.71 -0.30
C TYR A 29 4.43 0.18 0.68
N CYS A 30 4.18 -0.33 1.87
CA CYS A 30 3.61 0.43 2.97
C CYS A 30 4.71 0.73 3.99
N ILE A 31 4.65 1.91 4.58
CA ILE A 31 5.64 2.35 5.56
C ILE A 31 4.98 2.33 6.93
N GLY A 32 5.40 1.39 7.78
CA GLY A 32 4.93 1.32 9.15
C GLY A 32 5.60 2.36 10.04
N ARG A 33 4.82 2.92 10.98
CA ARG A 33 5.31 3.90 11.98
C ARG A 33 5.92 5.18 11.40
N ASN A 34 5.45 5.61 10.24
CA ASN A 34 5.94 6.80 9.58
C ASN A 34 5.34 8.10 10.17
N TYR A 35 4.19 8.03 10.80
CA TYR A 35 3.54 9.17 11.45
C TYR A 35 3.89 9.19 12.95
N ALA A 36 4.52 10.28 13.41
CA ALA A 36 4.96 10.43 14.81
C ALA A 36 3.81 10.26 15.81
N ALA A 37 2.64 10.84 15.52
CA ALA A 37 1.45 10.70 16.37
C ALA A 37 1.02 9.23 16.53
N HIS A 38 0.97 8.48 15.43
CA HIS A 38 0.61 7.07 15.44
C HIS A 38 1.64 6.21 16.20
N THR A 39 2.92 6.52 16.07
CA THR A 39 3.98 5.84 16.83
C THR A 39 3.79 6.03 18.33
N ILE A 40 3.45 7.25 18.77
CA ILE A 40 3.16 7.56 20.19
C ILE A 40 1.92 6.82 20.69
N GLU A 41 0.82 6.81 19.91
CA GLU A 41 -0.42 6.08 20.25
C GLU A 41 -0.18 4.58 20.46
N MET A 42 0.74 4.01 19.68
CA MET A 42 1.15 2.60 19.79
C MET A 42 2.20 2.34 20.88
N GLY A 43 2.53 3.36 21.71
CA GLY A 43 3.49 3.25 22.81
C GLY A 43 4.97 3.24 22.38
N GLY A 44 5.26 3.64 21.15
CA GLY A 44 6.62 3.77 20.63
C GLY A 44 7.21 5.17 20.81
N ASP A 45 8.51 5.31 20.53
CA ASP A 45 9.21 6.58 20.50
C ASP A 45 9.55 6.93 19.05
N PRO A 46 8.92 7.97 18.45
CA PRO A 46 9.15 8.34 17.05
C PRO A 46 10.59 8.80 16.76
N ASN A 47 11.38 9.11 17.78
CA ASN A 47 12.78 9.51 17.63
C ASN A 47 13.76 8.32 17.71
N ARG A 48 13.30 7.14 18.07
CA ARG A 48 14.12 5.93 18.28
C ARG A 48 13.81 4.80 17.34
N GLU A 49 12.61 4.78 16.74
CA GLU A 49 12.18 3.70 15.87
C GLU A 49 12.24 4.15 14.42
N GLU A 50 13.07 3.49 13.62
CA GLU A 50 13.10 3.70 12.18
C GLU A 50 11.81 3.18 11.54
N PRO A 51 11.29 3.85 10.49
CA PRO A 51 10.22 3.33 9.67
C PRO A 51 10.62 1.97 9.08
N PHE A 52 9.69 1.05 9.02
CA PHE A 52 9.91 -0.24 8.39
C PHE A 52 8.90 -0.45 7.26
N PHE A 53 9.22 -1.38 6.36
CA PHE A 53 8.40 -1.65 5.19
C PHE A 53 7.68 -2.97 5.33
N PHE A 54 6.43 -3.00 4.86
CA PHE A 54 5.69 -4.21 4.53
C PHE A 54 5.03 -4.03 3.16
N GLN A 55 4.46 -5.08 2.60
CA GLN A 55 3.90 -5.02 1.27
C GLN A 55 2.42 -5.36 1.27
N LYS A 56 1.70 -4.73 0.35
CA LYS A 56 0.46 -5.23 -0.19
C LYS A 56 0.71 -5.72 -1.62
N ASN A 57 -0.01 -6.74 -2.04
CA ASN A 57 0.06 -7.18 -3.42
C ASN A 57 -0.44 -6.05 -4.35
N ALA A 58 0.18 -5.87 -5.50
CA ALA A 58 -0.27 -4.90 -6.51
C ALA A 58 -1.76 -5.08 -6.87
N GLN A 59 -2.24 -6.32 -6.87
CA GLN A 59 -3.64 -6.65 -7.13
C GLN A 59 -4.61 -6.26 -6.00
N ASN A 60 -4.11 -5.86 -4.83
CA ASN A 60 -4.95 -5.32 -3.76
C ASN A 60 -5.39 -3.87 -4.00
N ALA A 61 -4.76 -3.15 -4.95
CA ALA A 61 -5.19 -1.81 -5.36
C ALA A 61 -6.62 -1.86 -5.92
N ASP A 62 -7.48 -0.97 -5.44
CA ASP A 62 -8.87 -0.89 -5.85
C ASP A 62 -9.30 0.57 -6.02
N THR A 63 -9.98 0.87 -7.12
CA THR A 63 -10.50 2.20 -7.45
C THR A 63 -12.02 2.22 -7.60
N SER A 64 -12.69 1.15 -7.21
CA SER A 64 -14.15 1.02 -7.35
C SER A 64 -14.95 1.94 -6.43
N GLY A 65 -14.32 2.43 -5.35
CA GLY A 65 -15.00 3.18 -4.29
C GLY A 65 -15.81 2.32 -3.31
N GLU A 66 -15.73 1.01 -3.43
CA GLU A 66 -16.43 0.05 -2.58
C GLU A 66 -15.43 -0.86 -1.87
N PHE A 67 -15.65 -1.10 -0.59
CA PHE A 67 -14.87 -2.05 0.18
C PHE A 67 -15.80 -3.06 0.86
N PRO A 68 -15.95 -4.28 0.31
CA PRO A 68 -16.71 -5.34 0.97
C PRO A 68 -15.97 -5.80 2.23
N TYR A 69 -16.70 -5.99 3.33
CA TYR A 69 -16.11 -6.48 4.56
C TYR A 69 -15.44 -7.84 4.32
N PRO A 70 -14.14 -7.98 4.62
CA PRO A 70 -13.41 -9.20 4.28
C PRO A 70 -13.83 -10.38 5.16
N PRO A 71 -13.76 -11.62 4.64
CA PRO A 71 -14.00 -12.81 5.47
C PRO A 71 -12.90 -13.02 6.50
N GLU A 72 -13.16 -13.89 7.47
CA GLU A 72 -12.22 -14.37 8.49
C GLU A 72 -11.62 -13.29 9.40
N SER A 73 -12.29 -12.15 9.54
CA SER A 73 -11.92 -11.09 10.48
C SER A 73 -13.17 -10.49 11.09
N SER A 74 -13.10 -10.18 12.37
CA SER A 74 -14.13 -9.45 13.11
C SER A 74 -13.68 -8.06 13.54
N ASP A 75 -12.46 -7.66 13.18
CA ASP A 75 -11.84 -6.40 13.58
C ASP A 75 -11.07 -5.79 12.42
N VAL A 76 -11.78 -5.04 11.57
CA VAL A 76 -11.21 -4.38 10.39
C VAL A 76 -11.08 -2.89 10.63
N HIS A 77 -9.86 -2.38 10.48
CA HIS A 77 -9.53 -0.97 10.59
C HIS A 77 -9.20 -0.36 9.22
N HIS A 78 -9.39 0.94 9.11
CA HIS A 78 -8.93 1.76 7.99
C HIS A 78 -7.81 2.68 8.47
N GLU A 79 -6.77 2.80 7.66
CA GLU A 79 -5.64 3.71 7.89
C GLU A 79 -5.49 4.59 6.66
N ILE A 80 -5.75 5.89 6.79
CA ILE A 80 -5.64 6.84 5.67
C ILE A 80 -4.18 7.17 5.44
N GLU A 81 -3.75 7.05 4.19
CA GLU A 81 -2.35 7.19 3.79
C GLU A 81 -2.18 8.10 2.57
N MET A 82 -1.06 8.81 2.53
CA MET A 82 -0.60 9.46 1.32
C MET A 82 0.04 8.41 0.40
N VAL A 83 -0.48 8.30 -0.81
CA VAL A 83 0.12 7.46 -1.85
C VAL A 83 1.13 8.27 -2.64
N VAL A 84 2.36 7.75 -2.74
CA VAL A 84 3.42 8.32 -3.57
C VAL A 84 3.68 7.36 -4.74
N ALA A 85 3.32 7.78 -5.94
CA ALA A 85 3.56 7.00 -7.16
C ALA A 85 4.96 7.27 -7.71
N LEU A 86 5.76 6.23 -7.92
CA LEU A 86 7.12 6.33 -8.42
C LEU A 86 7.18 5.94 -9.89
N LYS A 87 7.70 6.84 -10.75
CA LYS A 87 7.92 6.60 -12.20
C LYS A 87 9.20 5.85 -12.49
N SER A 88 10.14 5.83 -11.55
CA SER A 88 11.45 5.20 -11.69
C SER A 88 12.03 4.87 -10.31
N GLY A 89 13.17 4.22 -10.30
CA GLY A 89 13.90 3.87 -9.08
C GLY A 89 15.28 3.35 -9.43
N GLY A 90 16.06 2.96 -8.43
CA GLY A 90 17.40 2.43 -8.60
C GLY A 90 18.06 2.13 -7.25
N PRO A 91 19.28 1.60 -7.25
CA PRO A 91 20.07 1.41 -6.05
C PRO A 91 20.70 2.74 -5.60
N ASN A 92 20.85 2.93 -4.30
CA ASN A 92 21.64 4.02 -3.71
C ASN A 92 21.21 5.44 -4.19
N ILE A 93 19.89 5.67 -4.34
CA ILE A 93 19.35 6.99 -4.67
C ILE A 93 19.63 7.93 -3.51
N SER A 94 20.23 9.10 -3.80
CA SER A 94 20.47 10.12 -2.78
C SER A 94 19.16 10.77 -2.31
N THR A 95 19.17 11.37 -1.14
CA THR A 95 17.99 12.07 -0.61
C THR A 95 17.59 13.25 -1.50
N GLU A 96 18.61 13.95 -2.06
CA GLU A 96 18.41 15.08 -2.97
C GLU A 96 17.73 14.65 -4.28
N ASP A 97 18.02 13.42 -4.76
CA ASP A 97 17.48 12.91 -6.01
C ASP A 97 16.15 12.17 -5.84
N ALA A 98 15.77 11.81 -4.62
CA ALA A 98 14.62 10.96 -4.35
C ALA A 98 13.32 11.50 -4.96
N LEU A 99 13.06 12.79 -4.88
CA LEU A 99 11.86 13.42 -5.42
C LEU A 99 11.81 13.40 -6.96
N ASN A 100 12.95 13.29 -7.65
CA ASN A 100 13.00 13.17 -9.10
C ASN A 100 12.38 11.86 -9.61
N HIS A 101 12.25 10.87 -8.74
CA HIS A 101 11.62 9.58 -9.04
C HIS A 101 10.11 9.57 -8.82
N VAL A 102 9.53 10.60 -8.21
CA VAL A 102 8.09 10.70 -7.99
C VAL A 102 7.40 11.05 -9.29
N TYR A 103 6.29 10.36 -9.57
CA TYR A 103 5.36 10.66 -10.65
C TYR A 103 4.25 11.59 -10.18
N GLY A 104 3.66 11.29 -9.03
CA GLY A 104 2.54 12.03 -8.49
C GLY A 104 2.06 11.44 -7.16
N TYR A 105 0.96 11.99 -6.67
CA TYR A 105 0.42 11.68 -5.35
C TYR A 105 -1.06 11.33 -5.42
N GLY A 106 -1.52 10.58 -4.43
CA GLY A 106 -2.92 10.26 -4.25
C GLY A 106 -3.24 10.00 -2.78
N VAL A 107 -4.46 9.58 -2.51
CA VAL A 107 -4.89 9.11 -1.20
C VAL A 107 -5.19 7.63 -1.29
N GLY A 108 -4.77 6.87 -0.30
CA GLY A 108 -5.07 5.45 -0.17
C GLY A 108 -5.59 5.11 1.21
N VAL A 109 -6.14 3.93 1.33
CA VAL A 109 -6.55 3.36 2.61
C VAL A 109 -5.83 2.02 2.80
N ASP A 110 -5.00 1.93 3.84
CA ASP A 110 -4.41 0.67 4.26
C ASP A 110 -5.44 -0.09 5.11
N MET A 111 -6.31 -0.85 4.43
CA MET A 111 -7.28 -1.69 5.11
C MET A 111 -6.57 -2.83 5.83
N THR A 112 -6.94 -3.00 7.10
CA THR A 112 -6.23 -3.88 8.01
C THR A 112 -7.20 -4.80 8.75
N ARG A 113 -7.01 -6.11 8.64
CA ARG A 113 -7.60 -7.10 9.55
C ARG A 113 -6.79 -7.08 10.84
N ARG A 114 -7.22 -6.26 11.80
CA ARG A 114 -6.42 -5.93 12.99
C ARG A 114 -6.17 -7.13 13.89
N ASP A 115 -7.15 -7.99 14.02
CA ASP A 115 -7.06 -9.26 14.75
C ASP A 115 -5.98 -10.18 14.15
N LEU A 116 -5.95 -10.36 12.83
CA LEU A 116 -4.95 -11.20 12.18
C LEU A 116 -3.56 -10.58 12.23
N GLN A 117 -3.45 -9.25 12.08
CA GLN A 117 -2.18 -8.54 12.28
C GLN A 117 -1.68 -8.70 13.71
N GLY A 118 -2.55 -8.63 14.73
CA GLY A 118 -2.23 -8.85 16.13
C GLY A 118 -1.60 -10.22 16.35
N ILE A 119 -2.24 -11.27 15.86
CA ILE A 119 -1.73 -12.65 15.92
C ILE A 119 -0.36 -12.77 15.23
N ALA A 120 -0.22 -12.17 14.05
CA ALA A 120 1.05 -12.20 13.32
C ALA A 120 2.18 -11.51 14.11
N LYS A 121 1.89 -10.39 14.76
CA LYS A 121 2.85 -9.67 15.62
C LYS A 121 3.29 -10.50 16.82
N GLU A 122 2.35 -11.09 17.56
CA GLU A 122 2.62 -11.94 18.71
C GLU A 122 3.47 -13.16 18.34
N GLN A 123 3.15 -13.78 17.20
CA GLN A 123 3.83 -14.96 16.71
C GLN A 123 5.07 -14.66 15.88
N ARG A 124 5.43 -13.38 15.70
CA ARG A 124 6.57 -12.94 14.88
C ARG A 124 6.52 -13.51 13.46
N ARG A 125 5.32 -13.49 12.86
CA ARG A 125 5.04 -13.96 11.50
C ARG A 125 4.85 -12.77 10.56
N PRO A 126 4.94 -13.00 9.23
CA PRO A 126 4.60 -12.00 8.23
C PRO A 126 3.17 -11.45 8.40
N TRP A 127 2.96 -10.18 8.00
CA TRP A 127 1.71 -9.46 8.22
C TRP A 127 0.68 -9.61 7.09
N GLU A 128 1.05 -10.30 6.00
CA GLU A 128 0.22 -10.42 4.81
C GLU A 128 -1.22 -10.87 5.10
N PRO A 129 -1.50 -11.85 5.99
CA PRO A 129 -2.88 -12.22 6.30
C PRO A 129 -3.72 -11.05 6.83
N GLY A 130 -3.10 -10.11 7.56
CA GLY A 130 -3.75 -8.92 8.10
C GLY A 130 -3.70 -7.71 7.17
N LYS A 131 -2.73 -7.63 6.26
CA LYS A 131 -2.43 -6.44 5.48
C LYS A 131 -2.58 -6.58 3.96
N SER A 132 -2.40 -7.78 3.40
CA SER A 132 -2.40 -8.00 1.94
C SER A 132 -3.49 -8.99 1.54
N PHE A 133 -4.72 -8.55 1.56
CA PHE A 133 -5.90 -9.32 1.17
C PHE A 133 -6.67 -8.58 0.06
N GLU A 134 -7.63 -9.26 -0.54
CA GLU A 134 -8.40 -8.75 -1.68
C GLU A 134 -8.97 -7.36 -1.39
N ARG A 135 -8.74 -6.40 -2.32
CA ARG A 135 -9.20 -5.01 -2.25
C ARG A 135 -8.74 -4.25 -0.99
N SER A 136 -7.63 -4.67 -0.37
CA SER A 136 -7.13 -4.07 0.88
C SER A 136 -6.39 -2.74 0.71
N ALA A 137 -6.28 -2.23 -0.52
CA ALA A 137 -5.67 -0.95 -0.85
C ALA A 137 -6.60 -0.09 -1.74
N PRO A 138 -7.76 0.37 -1.22
CA PRO A 138 -8.54 1.38 -1.93
C PRO A 138 -7.69 2.63 -2.18
N MET A 139 -7.73 3.16 -3.40
CA MET A 139 -6.92 4.32 -3.79
C MET A 139 -7.73 5.27 -4.67
N THR A 140 -7.41 6.56 -4.58
CA THR A 140 -7.95 7.59 -5.48
C THR A 140 -7.16 7.62 -6.80
N TYR A 141 -7.55 8.53 -7.69
CA TYR A 141 -6.71 8.93 -8.81
C TYR A 141 -5.41 9.58 -8.31
N LEU A 142 -4.40 9.59 -9.17
CA LEU A 142 -3.13 10.28 -8.92
C LEU A 142 -3.17 11.69 -9.50
N ILE A 143 -2.58 12.62 -8.76
CA ILE A 143 -2.28 13.99 -9.19
C ILE A 143 -0.78 14.02 -9.50
N PRO A 144 -0.38 14.29 -10.76
CA PRO A 144 1.02 14.38 -11.17
C PRO A 144 1.81 15.51 -10.51
#